data_fe2ca2a39bfce7f023ca6e190f3406cd
#
_entry.id   fe2ca2a39bfce7f023ca6e190f3406cd
#
_cell.length_a   1.000
_cell.length_b   1.000
_cell.length_c   1.000
_cell.angle_alpha   90.00
_cell.angle_beta   90.00
_cell.angle_gamma   90.00
#
_symmetry.space_group_name_H-M   'P 1'
#
loop_
_entity.id
_entity.type
_entity.pdbx_description
1 polymer ?
#
loop_
_entity_poly.entity_id
_entity_poly.type
_entity_poly.pdbx_seq_one_letter_code
_entity_poly.pdbx_strand_id
1 'polypeptide(L)'
;MSSESIDEYWNSEFTSSEKQFFQKCARKLLEKTFIVRDKDEENRKMFYFISKNSDFFTRYFSFMGFEILVHKDSGVAMLSNIVNENISSSVAVNRFRFKKIESIVLCCLWTLLSDRLHRGSLDKVIKITLSDLNMELEKYDFKKPFDKGPLDEILKLFRKFNLIGTSGEIGDEDFTIILYPSLQFSLNENEFVSFVKDAEKRMKGINNDVLESDDTLIEESDADESEDFDSTDSEIDPFDLGIDMGDEE
;
A
#
# COMPACT_ATOMS: atom_id res chain seq x y z
N MET A 1 -19.69 25.02 13.02
CA MET A 1 -19.92 24.15 11.87
C MET A 1 -21.14 23.32 12.20
N SER A 2 -22.23 23.45 11.42
CA SER A 2 -23.51 22.82 11.67
C SER A 2 -23.36 21.28 11.66
N SER A 3 -24.03 20.61 12.60
CA SER A 3 -24.11 19.14 12.69
C SER A 3 -25.07 18.58 11.61
N GLU A 4 -24.80 18.94 10.36
CA GLU A 4 -25.56 18.38 9.24
C GLU A 4 -25.29 16.88 9.18
N SER A 5 -26.34 16.07 9.13
CA SER A 5 -26.18 14.64 9.06
C SER A 5 -25.49 14.26 7.72
N ILE A 6 -24.78 13.14 7.69
CA ILE A 6 -24.12 12.69 6.47
C ILE A 6 -25.11 12.45 5.33
N ASP A 7 -26.34 12.05 5.69
CA ASP A 7 -27.44 11.81 4.75
C ASP A 7 -28.01 13.11 4.17
N GLU A 8 -28.11 14.16 4.98
CA GLU A 8 -28.54 15.48 4.51
C GLU A 8 -27.51 16.02 3.50
N TYR A 9 -26.24 16.01 3.84
CA TYR A 9 -25.16 16.43 2.93
C TYR A 9 -25.16 15.60 1.63
N TRP A 10 -25.29 14.26 1.75
CA TRP A 10 -25.36 13.36 0.59
C TRP A 10 -26.51 13.70 -0.36
N ASN A 11 -27.64 14.10 0.18
CA ASN A 11 -28.84 14.36 -0.62
C ASN A 11 -28.89 15.79 -1.17
N SER A 12 -28.34 16.76 -0.44
CA SER A 12 -28.39 18.18 -0.85
C SER A 12 -27.23 18.58 -1.75
N GLU A 13 -26.00 18.14 -1.43
CA GLU A 13 -24.77 18.66 -2.06
C GLU A 13 -24.31 17.85 -3.28
N PHE A 14 -24.73 16.56 -3.38
CA PHE A 14 -24.29 15.71 -4.49
C PHE A 14 -25.40 15.49 -5.53
N THR A 15 -25.08 15.80 -6.78
CA THR A 15 -25.86 15.38 -7.94
C THR A 15 -25.79 13.86 -8.11
N SER A 16 -26.71 13.27 -8.86
CA SER A 16 -26.70 11.82 -9.17
C SER A 16 -25.39 11.36 -9.80
N SER A 17 -24.78 12.18 -10.65
CA SER A 17 -23.49 11.90 -11.29
C SER A 17 -22.35 11.92 -10.27
N GLU A 18 -22.33 12.90 -9.36
CA GLU A 18 -21.30 13.00 -8.32
C GLU A 18 -21.43 11.87 -7.30
N LYS A 19 -22.64 11.42 -6.98
CA LYS A 19 -22.88 10.23 -6.15
C LYS A 19 -22.25 8.97 -6.76
N GLN A 20 -22.45 8.75 -8.05
CA GLN A 20 -21.82 7.64 -8.76
C GLN A 20 -20.29 7.77 -8.79
N PHE A 21 -19.80 8.98 -9.01
CA PHE A 21 -18.35 9.23 -9.03
C PHE A 21 -17.72 9.06 -7.65
N PHE A 22 -18.39 9.49 -6.57
CA PHE A 22 -17.98 9.22 -5.19
C PHE A 22 -17.83 7.73 -4.94
N GLN A 23 -18.86 6.94 -5.30
CA GLN A 23 -18.81 5.48 -5.13
C GLN A 23 -17.64 4.84 -5.91
N LYS A 24 -17.36 5.36 -7.11
CA LYS A 24 -16.21 4.91 -7.91
C LYS A 24 -14.88 5.23 -7.21
N CYS A 25 -14.73 6.44 -6.69
CA CYS A 25 -13.54 6.85 -5.93
C CYS A 25 -13.38 6.02 -4.66
N ALA A 26 -14.46 5.81 -3.90
CA ALA A 26 -14.44 5.02 -2.67
C ALA A 26 -13.99 3.57 -2.92
N ARG A 27 -14.56 2.91 -3.92
CA ARG A 27 -14.15 1.55 -4.31
C ARG A 27 -12.69 1.49 -4.77
N LYS A 28 -12.24 2.52 -5.51
CA LYS A 28 -10.85 2.59 -5.96
C LYS A 28 -9.86 2.73 -4.80
N LEU A 29 -10.19 3.53 -3.79
CA LEU A 29 -9.40 3.67 -2.57
C LEU A 29 -9.34 2.36 -1.77
N LEU A 30 -10.46 1.66 -1.63
CA LEU A 30 -10.51 0.36 -0.96
C LEU A 30 -9.68 -0.71 -1.71
N GLU A 31 -9.70 -0.67 -3.05
CA GLU A 31 -8.98 -1.65 -3.88
C GLU A 31 -7.47 -1.38 -3.95
N LYS A 32 -7.08 -0.10 -4.08
CA LYS A 32 -5.71 0.31 -4.43
C LYS A 32 -4.97 1.01 -3.31
N THR A 33 -5.64 1.40 -2.25
CA THR A 33 -5.12 2.24 -1.16
C THR A 33 -4.77 3.66 -1.61
N PHE A 34 -4.11 3.82 -2.76
CA PHE A 34 -3.62 5.10 -3.28
C PHE A 34 -4.30 5.50 -4.59
N ILE A 35 -4.64 6.79 -4.69
CA ILE A 35 -4.97 7.47 -5.95
C ILE A 35 -3.88 8.50 -6.21
N VAL A 36 -3.21 8.35 -7.35
CA VAL A 36 -2.07 9.20 -7.74
C VAL A 36 -2.49 10.11 -8.89
N ARG A 37 -2.52 11.43 -8.65
CA ARG A 37 -3.01 12.46 -9.58
C ARG A 37 -2.38 12.35 -10.98
N ASP A 38 -1.07 12.18 -11.02
CA ASP A 38 -0.31 12.28 -12.25
C ASP A 38 -0.09 10.93 -12.95
N LYS A 39 -0.82 9.89 -12.53
CA LYS A 39 -0.78 8.57 -13.16
C LYS A 39 -1.49 8.54 -14.51
N ASP A 40 -2.73 8.99 -14.55
CA ASP A 40 -3.59 9.06 -15.72
C ASP A 40 -4.74 10.08 -15.52
N GLU A 41 -5.50 10.33 -16.58
CA GLU A 41 -6.57 11.33 -16.56
C GLU A 41 -7.73 10.94 -15.63
N GLU A 42 -8.02 9.64 -15.48
CA GLU A 42 -9.06 9.15 -14.55
C GLU A 42 -8.64 9.40 -13.09
N ASN A 43 -7.42 9.00 -12.74
CA ASN A 43 -6.87 9.24 -11.40
C ASN A 43 -6.77 10.75 -11.09
N ARG A 44 -6.46 11.58 -12.09
CA ARG A 44 -6.45 13.05 -11.93
C ARG A 44 -7.84 13.58 -11.54
N LYS A 45 -8.88 13.15 -12.23
CA LYS A 45 -10.26 13.53 -11.90
C LYS A 45 -10.67 13.06 -10.51
N MET A 46 -10.33 11.81 -10.17
CA MET A 46 -10.61 11.25 -8.84
C MET A 46 -9.88 12.02 -7.75
N PHE A 47 -8.60 12.32 -7.92
CA PHE A 47 -7.82 13.07 -6.95
C PHE A 47 -8.43 14.45 -6.65
N TYR A 48 -8.80 15.20 -7.68
CA TYR A 48 -9.41 16.52 -7.48
C TYR A 48 -10.79 16.41 -6.85
N PHE A 49 -11.58 15.42 -7.20
CA PHE A 49 -12.89 15.20 -6.58
C PHE A 49 -12.77 14.84 -5.10
N ILE A 50 -11.86 13.94 -4.74
CA ILE A 50 -11.57 13.59 -3.35
C ILE A 50 -11.02 14.81 -2.59
N SER A 51 -10.08 15.55 -3.19
CA SER A 51 -9.49 16.74 -2.56
C SER A 51 -10.53 17.85 -2.30
N LYS A 52 -11.50 18.02 -3.20
CA LYS A 52 -12.60 18.97 -3.03
C LYS A 52 -13.56 18.54 -1.91
N ASN A 53 -13.81 17.26 -1.78
CA ASN A 53 -14.81 16.68 -0.87
C ASN A 53 -14.16 15.88 0.27
N SER A 54 -12.92 16.22 0.66
CA SER A 54 -12.12 15.46 1.62
C SER A 54 -12.82 15.24 2.96
N ASP A 55 -13.52 16.26 3.47
CA ASP A 55 -14.25 16.19 4.74
C ASP A 55 -15.38 15.14 4.70
N PHE A 56 -16.09 15.10 3.56
CA PHE A 56 -17.16 14.11 3.38
C PHE A 56 -16.58 12.69 3.26
N PHE A 57 -15.52 12.50 2.49
CA PHE A 57 -14.82 11.22 2.40
C PHE A 57 -14.33 10.77 3.77
N THR A 58 -13.70 11.64 4.55
CA THR A 58 -13.20 11.33 5.90
C THR A 58 -14.34 10.92 6.82
N ARG A 59 -15.44 11.65 6.84
CA ARG A 59 -16.62 11.31 7.65
C ARG A 59 -17.22 9.96 7.23
N TYR A 60 -17.34 9.70 5.94
CA TYR A 60 -17.86 8.44 5.41
C TYR A 60 -16.99 7.25 5.81
N PHE A 61 -15.68 7.35 5.60
CA PHE A 61 -14.75 6.28 5.89
C PHE A 61 -14.48 6.08 7.38
N SER A 62 -14.70 7.10 8.21
CA SER A 62 -14.52 6.99 9.67
C SER A 62 -15.45 5.95 10.32
N PHE A 63 -16.65 5.72 9.77
CA PHE A 63 -17.55 4.66 10.23
C PHE A 63 -16.95 3.25 10.05
N MET A 64 -16.05 3.10 9.10
CA MET A 64 -15.34 1.84 8.84
C MET A 64 -13.95 1.78 9.50
N GLY A 65 -13.61 2.79 10.33
CA GLY A 65 -12.29 2.87 10.96
C GLY A 65 -11.15 3.34 10.06
N PHE A 66 -11.48 4.03 8.96
CA PHE A 66 -10.49 4.62 8.05
C PHE A 66 -10.55 6.15 8.04
N GLU A 67 -9.43 6.74 7.67
CA GLU A 67 -9.32 8.16 7.33
C GLU A 67 -8.79 8.34 5.91
N ILE A 68 -9.10 9.48 5.31
CA ILE A 68 -8.57 9.88 4.01
C ILE A 68 -7.52 10.96 4.20
N LEU A 69 -6.30 10.68 3.76
CA LEU A 69 -5.21 11.64 3.74
C LEU A 69 -4.99 12.15 2.32
N VAL A 70 -5.01 13.47 2.14
CA VAL A 70 -4.81 14.12 0.83
C VAL A 70 -3.56 14.99 0.87
N HIS A 71 -2.52 14.52 0.20
CA HIS A 71 -1.24 15.21 0.04
C HIS A 71 -1.26 16.00 -1.27
N LYS A 72 -1.64 17.28 -1.20
CA LYS A 72 -1.85 18.12 -2.40
C LYS A 72 -0.57 18.35 -3.20
N ASP A 73 0.55 18.51 -2.53
CA ASP A 73 1.85 18.79 -3.16
C ASP A 73 2.33 17.58 -3.97
N SER A 74 2.32 16.40 -3.39
CA SER A 74 2.69 15.14 -4.06
C SER A 74 1.59 14.59 -4.98
N GLY A 75 0.35 15.11 -4.89
CA GLY A 75 -0.76 14.65 -5.69
C GLY A 75 -1.23 13.23 -5.34
N VAL A 76 -1.21 12.86 -4.05
CA VAL A 76 -1.61 11.54 -3.56
C VAL A 76 -2.79 11.68 -2.61
N ALA A 77 -3.85 10.91 -2.87
CA ALA A 77 -4.90 10.65 -1.90
C ALA A 77 -4.80 9.19 -1.45
N MET A 78 -4.85 8.95 -0.14
CA MET A 78 -4.69 7.61 0.43
C MET A 78 -5.72 7.31 1.50
N LEU A 79 -6.05 6.02 1.59
CA LEU A 79 -6.86 5.45 2.66
C LEU A 79 -5.93 4.95 3.76
N SER A 80 -6.09 5.44 4.98
CA SER A 80 -5.30 5.06 6.16
C SER A 80 -6.20 4.47 7.23
N ASN A 81 -5.67 3.55 8.04
CA ASN A 81 -6.38 3.05 9.20
C ASN A 81 -6.32 4.08 10.33
N ILE A 82 -7.45 4.35 10.97
CA ILE A 82 -7.47 5.13 12.21
C ILE A 82 -6.85 4.28 13.32
N VAL A 83 -5.74 4.77 13.89
CA VAL A 83 -5.09 4.10 15.03
C VAL A 83 -5.81 4.51 16.31
N ASN A 84 -6.65 3.65 16.84
CA ASN A 84 -7.27 3.83 18.16
C ASN A 84 -6.54 2.96 19.17
N GLU A 85 -5.85 3.56 20.13
CA GLU A 85 -5.12 2.86 21.21
C GLU A 85 -6.04 1.96 22.06
N ASN A 86 -7.34 2.25 22.08
CA ASN A 86 -8.33 1.53 22.89
C ASN A 86 -9.02 0.36 22.15
N ILE A 87 -8.80 0.21 20.86
CA ILE A 87 -9.37 -0.89 20.10
C ILE A 87 -8.20 -1.79 19.66
N SER A 88 -8.01 -2.88 20.39
CA SER A 88 -7.15 -3.97 19.93
C SER A 88 -7.83 -4.70 18.77
N SER A 89 -8.14 -3.97 17.70
CA SER A 89 -8.67 -4.60 16.50
C SER A 89 -7.52 -5.32 15.80
N SER A 90 -7.52 -6.63 15.90
CA SER A 90 -6.60 -7.53 15.21
C SER A 90 -6.72 -7.45 13.69
N VAL A 91 -7.76 -6.82 13.17
CA VAL A 91 -8.04 -6.75 11.73
C VAL A 91 -7.49 -5.44 11.17
N ALA A 92 -6.24 -5.46 10.76
CA ALA A 92 -5.65 -4.37 10.00
C ALA A 92 -5.98 -4.54 8.51
N VAL A 93 -7.05 -3.89 8.06
CA VAL A 93 -7.41 -3.84 6.64
C VAL A 93 -6.46 -2.87 5.91
N ASN A 94 -6.19 -3.12 4.63
CA ASN A 94 -5.22 -2.37 3.80
C ASN A 94 -3.76 -2.40 4.31
N ARG A 95 -3.39 -3.38 5.12
CA ARG A 95 -2.00 -3.71 5.40
C ARG A 95 -1.61 -4.93 4.56
N PHE A 96 -0.60 -4.76 3.73
CA PHE A 96 -0.04 -5.86 2.96
C PHE A 96 1.29 -6.28 3.59
N ARG A 97 1.43 -7.57 3.89
CA ARG A 97 2.69 -8.13 4.39
C ARG A 97 3.55 -8.53 3.18
N PHE A 98 4.59 -7.76 2.92
CA PHE A 98 5.55 -8.07 1.87
C PHE A 98 6.49 -9.22 2.29
N LYS A 99 6.82 -10.10 1.34
CA LYS A 99 7.92 -11.04 1.50
C LYS A 99 9.24 -10.29 1.60
N LYS A 100 10.26 -10.94 2.17
CA LYS A 100 11.59 -10.32 2.37
C LYS A 100 12.13 -9.66 1.08
N ILE A 101 12.06 -10.38 -0.04
CA ILE A 101 12.55 -9.88 -1.34
C ILE A 101 11.72 -8.68 -1.85
N GLU A 102 10.40 -8.73 -1.70
CA GLU A 102 9.49 -7.64 -2.08
C GLU A 102 9.79 -6.38 -1.25
N SER A 103 10.04 -6.55 0.06
CA SER A 103 10.42 -5.44 0.95
C SER A 103 11.74 -4.80 0.54
N ILE A 104 12.75 -5.60 0.16
CA ILE A 104 14.05 -5.09 -0.30
C ILE A 104 13.88 -4.29 -1.59
N VAL A 105 13.15 -4.83 -2.58
CA VAL A 105 12.89 -4.11 -3.83
C VAL A 105 12.11 -2.82 -3.56
N LEU A 106 11.12 -2.85 -2.66
CA LEU A 106 10.36 -1.66 -2.27
C LEU A 106 11.27 -0.58 -1.65
N CYS A 107 12.18 -0.96 -0.75
CA CYS A 107 13.15 -0.05 -0.15
C CYS A 107 14.11 0.54 -1.20
N CYS A 108 14.58 -0.25 -2.16
CA CYS A 108 15.40 0.24 -3.26
C CYS A 108 14.65 1.29 -4.11
N LEU A 109 13.40 1.01 -4.47
CA LEU A 109 12.57 1.95 -5.22
C LEU A 109 12.29 3.23 -4.43
N TRP A 110 12.04 3.10 -3.13
CA TRP A 110 11.85 4.25 -2.23
C TRP A 110 13.12 5.11 -2.14
N THR A 111 14.30 4.51 -2.00
CA THR A 111 15.60 5.19 -1.98
C THR A 111 15.84 5.94 -3.29
N LEU A 112 15.62 5.28 -4.43
CA LEU A 112 15.78 5.90 -5.75
C LEU A 112 14.83 7.08 -5.95
N LEU A 113 13.58 6.98 -5.48
CA LEU A 113 12.63 8.09 -5.50
C LEU A 113 13.12 9.24 -4.63
N SER A 114 13.51 8.95 -3.38
CA SER A 114 14.00 9.94 -2.42
C SER A 114 15.21 10.70 -2.96
N ASP A 115 16.19 9.99 -3.51
CA ASP A 115 17.39 10.59 -4.13
C ASP A 115 17.05 11.54 -5.28
N ARG A 116 16.09 11.17 -6.13
CA ARG A 116 15.67 12.03 -7.25
C ARG A 116 14.97 13.29 -6.75
N LEU A 117 14.13 13.17 -5.72
CA LEU A 117 13.44 14.30 -5.11
C LEU A 117 14.43 15.26 -4.42
N HIS A 118 15.41 14.74 -3.66
CA HIS A 118 16.43 15.55 -2.99
C HIS A 118 17.36 16.28 -3.97
N ARG A 119 17.62 15.70 -5.14
CA ARG A 119 18.41 16.36 -6.20
C ARG A 119 17.64 17.48 -6.91
N GLY A 120 16.41 17.77 -6.50
CA GLY A 120 15.60 18.85 -7.07
C GLY A 120 15.13 18.56 -8.48
N SER A 121 14.87 17.30 -8.82
CA SER A 121 14.26 16.95 -10.11
C SER A 121 12.92 17.68 -10.22
N LEU A 122 12.80 18.53 -11.23
CA LEU A 122 11.55 19.24 -11.60
C LEU A 122 10.62 18.34 -12.43
N ASP A 123 11.04 17.10 -12.69
CA ASP A 123 10.27 16.18 -13.50
C ASP A 123 9.04 15.71 -12.71
N LYS A 124 7.88 15.94 -13.28
CA LYS A 124 6.60 15.47 -12.73
C LYS A 124 6.50 13.95 -12.64
N VAL A 125 7.30 13.24 -13.44
CA VAL A 125 7.32 11.78 -13.54
C VAL A 125 8.75 11.30 -13.42
N ILE A 126 9.07 10.63 -12.34
CA ILE A 126 10.38 10.05 -12.09
C ILE A 126 10.42 8.67 -12.73
N LYS A 127 11.35 8.49 -13.67
CA LYS A 127 11.60 7.20 -14.35
C LYS A 127 12.98 6.69 -13.97
N ILE A 128 13.06 5.39 -13.79
CA ILE A 128 14.32 4.66 -13.58
C ILE A 128 14.41 3.49 -14.56
N THR A 129 15.63 3.09 -14.84
CA THR A 129 15.92 1.89 -15.64
C THR A 129 16.03 0.65 -14.75
N LEU A 130 16.00 -0.53 -15.36
CA LEU A 130 16.30 -1.77 -14.65
C LEU A 130 17.73 -1.78 -14.12
N SER A 131 18.68 -1.12 -14.81
CA SER A 131 20.05 -0.97 -14.36
C SER A 131 20.14 -0.15 -13.08
N ASP A 132 19.38 0.95 -12.95
CA ASP A 132 19.33 1.75 -11.72
C ASP A 132 18.86 0.90 -10.53
N LEU A 133 17.80 0.08 -10.74
CA LEU A 133 17.29 -0.81 -9.71
C LEU A 133 18.32 -1.88 -9.32
N ASN A 134 18.99 -2.50 -10.29
CA ASN A 134 20.00 -3.53 -10.02
C ASN A 134 21.20 -2.96 -9.24
N MET A 135 21.68 -1.76 -9.59
CA MET A 135 22.75 -1.09 -8.82
C MET A 135 22.35 -0.81 -7.37
N GLU A 136 21.07 -0.49 -7.15
CA GLU A 136 20.58 -0.27 -5.77
C GLU A 136 20.49 -1.60 -5.02
N LEU A 137 20.03 -2.68 -5.67
CA LEU A 137 19.93 -4.02 -5.11
C LEU A 137 21.31 -4.63 -4.75
N GLU A 138 22.37 -4.29 -5.48
CA GLU A 138 23.75 -4.73 -5.15
C GLU A 138 24.18 -4.30 -3.74
N LYS A 139 23.67 -3.18 -3.25
CA LYS A 139 23.94 -2.71 -1.87
C LYS A 139 23.35 -3.65 -0.80
N TYR A 140 22.40 -4.48 -1.18
CA TYR A 140 21.75 -5.48 -0.32
C TYR A 140 22.22 -6.92 -0.63
N ASP A 141 23.44 -7.05 -1.19
CA ASP A 141 24.11 -8.31 -1.55
C ASP A 141 23.43 -9.12 -2.68
N PHE A 142 22.54 -8.49 -3.44
CA PHE A 142 22.00 -9.08 -4.67
C PHE A 142 22.99 -8.89 -5.83
N LYS A 143 23.97 -9.81 -5.93
CA LYS A 143 25.05 -9.75 -6.94
C LYS A 143 24.63 -10.18 -8.34
N LYS A 144 23.44 -10.78 -8.47
CA LYS A 144 22.90 -11.23 -9.75
C LYS A 144 21.58 -10.51 -10.04
N PRO A 145 21.37 -10.06 -11.27
CA PRO A 145 20.08 -9.53 -11.68
C PRO A 145 18.97 -10.56 -11.40
N PHE A 146 17.78 -10.06 -11.07
CA PHE A 146 16.62 -10.94 -10.95
C PHE A 146 16.28 -11.60 -12.27
N ASP A 147 15.82 -12.85 -12.19
CA ASP A 147 15.15 -13.48 -13.31
C ASP A 147 13.87 -12.69 -13.65
N LYS A 148 13.53 -12.65 -14.95
CA LYS A 148 12.39 -11.85 -15.45
C LYS A 148 11.08 -12.19 -14.74
N GLY A 149 10.80 -13.47 -14.51
CA GLY A 149 9.54 -13.93 -13.90
C GLY A 149 9.30 -13.41 -12.49
N PRO A 150 10.19 -13.69 -11.53
CA PRO A 150 10.07 -13.18 -10.15
C PRO A 150 10.03 -11.66 -10.08
N LEU A 151 10.81 -10.96 -10.89
CA LEU A 151 10.78 -9.49 -10.94
C LEU A 151 9.43 -8.98 -11.44
N ASP A 152 8.88 -9.57 -12.49
CA ASP A 152 7.57 -9.15 -13.03
C ASP A 152 6.44 -9.34 -12.00
N GLU A 153 6.47 -10.42 -11.22
CA GLU A 153 5.51 -10.64 -10.13
C GLU A 153 5.60 -9.54 -9.06
N ILE A 154 6.80 -9.18 -8.64
CA ILE A 154 7.03 -8.09 -7.67
C ILE A 154 6.54 -6.76 -8.25
N LEU A 155 6.91 -6.44 -9.49
CA LEU A 155 6.47 -5.20 -10.13
C LEU A 155 4.95 -5.18 -10.37
N LYS A 156 4.31 -6.30 -10.68
CA LYS A 156 2.84 -6.43 -10.75
C LYS A 156 2.18 -6.13 -9.41
N LEU A 157 2.75 -6.64 -8.33
CA LEU A 157 2.27 -6.36 -6.98
C LEU A 157 2.31 -4.86 -6.67
N PHE A 158 3.42 -4.18 -6.95
CA PHE A 158 3.54 -2.75 -6.70
C PHE A 158 2.64 -1.90 -7.60
N ARG A 159 2.45 -2.32 -8.87
CA ARG A 159 1.46 -1.69 -9.76
C ARG A 159 0.03 -1.84 -9.24
N LYS A 160 -0.30 -2.98 -8.63
CA LYS A 160 -1.62 -3.21 -8.03
C LYS A 160 -1.98 -2.13 -7.01
N PHE A 161 -1.02 -1.69 -6.20
CA PHE A 161 -1.22 -0.66 -5.19
C PHE A 161 -0.91 0.77 -5.66
N ASN A 162 -0.73 1.01 -6.95
CA ASN A 162 -0.36 2.32 -7.50
C ASN A 162 0.94 2.91 -6.90
N LEU A 163 1.91 2.07 -6.55
CA LEU A 163 3.23 2.50 -6.08
C LEU A 163 4.15 2.84 -7.26
N ILE A 164 4.01 2.08 -8.34
CA ILE A 164 4.79 2.26 -9.57
C ILE A 164 3.93 2.11 -10.82
N GLY A 165 4.48 2.54 -11.95
CA GLY A 165 4.07 2.15 -13.30
C GLY A 165 5.23 1.48 -14.03
N THR A 166 4.98 0.91 -15.20
CA THR A 166 6.02 0.38 -16.08
C THR A 166 5.72 0.78 -17.53
N SER A 167 6.75 0.93 -18.35
CA SER A 167 6.66 1.16 -19.78
C SER A 167 7.66 0.24 -20.48
N GLY A 168 7.25 -0.40 -21.58
CA GLY A 168 8.02 -1.46 -22.26
C GLY A 168 7.85 -2.83 -21.60
N GLU A 169 8.51 -3.84 -22.16
CA GLU A 169 8.55 -5.20 -21.61
C GLU A 169 9.86 -5.45 -20.84
N ILE A 170 9.81 -6.24 -19.77
CA ILE A 170 11.00 -6.54 -18.97
C ILE A 170 12.03 -7.27 -19.83
N GLY A 171 13.19 -6.65 -19.99
CA GLY A 171 14.32 -7.15 -20.78
C GLY A 171 14.52 -6.42 -22.08
N ASP A 172 13.64 -5.51 -22.45
CA ASP A 172 13.86 -4.60 -23.56
C ASP A 172 14.75 -3.43 -23.11
N GLU A 173 15.49 -2.84 -24.04
CA GLU A 173 16.38 -1.70 -23.74
C GLU A 173 15.61 -0.45 -23.29
N ASP A 174 14.37 -0.31 -23.74
CA ASP A 174 13.48 0.81 -23.42
C ASP A 174 12.59 0.57 -22.19
N PHE A 175 12.73 -0.59 -21.51
CA PHE A 175 11.99 -0.86 -20.28
C PHE A 175 12.31 0.15 -19.20
N THR A 176 11.27 0.79 -18.68
CA THR A 176 11.39 1.76 -17.57
C THR A 176 10.36 1.53 -16.48
N ILE A 177 10.76 1.79 -15.26
CA ILE A 177 9.90 1.81 -14.08
C ILE A 177 9.58 3.27 -13.75
N ILE A 178 8.30 3.57 -13.64
CA ILE A 178 7.80 4.90 -13.27
C ILE A 178 7.54 4.89 -11.77
N LEU A 179 8.25 5.72 -11.02
CA LEU A 179 8.08 5.84 -9.57
C LEU A 179 6.98 6.85 -9.26
N TYR A 180 5.95 6.41 -8.53
CA TYR A 180 4.88 7.30 -8.10
C TYR A 180 5.16 7.87 -6.71
N PRO A 181 4.69 9.10 -6.42
CA PRO A 181 4.83 9.71 -5.09
C PRO A 181 4.20 8.91 -3.95
N SER A 182 3.26 8.00 -4.26
CA SER A 182 2.65 7.07 -3.29
C SER A 182 3.68 6.15 -2.60
N LEU A 183 4.83 5.90 -3.23
CA LEU A 183 5.95 5.17 -2.60
C LEU A 183 6.40 5.79 -1.28
N GLN A 184 6.35 7.13 -1.13
CA GLN A 184 6.73 7.82 0.11
C GLN A 184 5.83 7.46 1.30
N PHE A 185 4.61 7.02 1.01
CA PHE A 185 3.59 6.69 2.01
C PHE A 185 3.38 5.18 2.16
N SER A 186 4.10 4.36 1.40
CA SER A 186 3.99 2.89 1.43
C SER A 186 4.72 2.26 2.61
N LEU A 187 5.70 2.94 3.16
CA LEU A 187 6.48 2.54 4.32
C LEU A 187 6.42 3.66 5.36
N ASN A 188 6.27 3.29 6.62
CA ASN A 188 6.49 4.22 7.71
C ASN A 188 8.01 4.50 7.81
N GLU A 189 8.40 5.77 7.99
CA GLU A 189 9.82 6.16 8.09
C GLU A 189 10.57 5.35 9.16
N ASN A 190 9.94 5.08 10.30
CA ASN A 190 10.53 4.26 11.35
C ASN A 190 10.71 2.79 10.93
N GLU A 191 9.74 2.23 10.21
CA GLU A 191 9.84 0.87 9.66
C GLU A 191 10.95 0.78 8.62
N PHE A 192 11.06 1.79 7.74
CA PHE A 192 12.13 1.87 6.75
C PHE A 192 13.51 1.97 7.42
N VAL A 193 13.69 2.88 8.38
CA VAL A 193 14.97 3.04 9.10
C VAL A 193 15.35 1.78 9.86
N SER A 194 14.38 1.12 10.49
CA SER A 194 14.59 -0.16 11.17
C SER A 194 15.03 -1.24 10.19
N PHE A 195 14.34 -1.36 9.06
CA PHE A 195 14.68 -2.34 8.03
C PHE A 195 16.09 -2.14 7.46
N VAL A 196 16.46 -0.91 7.13
CA VAL A 196 17.80 -0.57 6.61
C VAL A 196 18.88 -0.92 7.65
N LYS A 197 18.66 -0.55 8.93
CA LYS A 197 19.60 -0.89 10.01
C LYS A 197 19.75 -2.40 10.20
N ASP A 198 18.67 -3.15 10.11
CA ASP A 198 18.73 -4.61 10.24
C ASP A 198 19.41 -5.27 9.04
N ALA A 199 19.18 -4.74 7.83
CA ALA A 199 19.91 -5.18 6.64
C ALA A 199 21.42 -4.90 6.76
N GLU A 200 21.81 -3.69 7.20
CA GLU A 200 23.22 -3.34 7.43
C GLU A 200 23.88 -4.18 8.52
N LYS A 201 23.18 -4.46 9.62
CA LYS A 201 23.71 -5.33 10.70
C LYS A 201 23.99 -6.73 10.19
N ARG A 202 23.11 -7.29 9.38
CA ARG A 202 23.29 -8.63 8.80
C ARG A 202 24.46 -8.66 7.83
N MET A 203 24.65 -7.61 7.02
CA MET A 203 25.81 -7.49 6.13
C MET A 203 27.13 -7.35 6.89
N LYS A 204 27.13 -6.61 8.01
CA LYS A 204 28.32 -6.47 8.88
C LYS A 204 28.59 -7.74 9.70
N GLY A 205 27.55 -8.50 10.08
CA GLY A 205 27.70 -9.80 10.78
C GLY A 205 28.31 -10.88 9.90
N ILE A 206 27.95 -10.93 8.62
CA ILE A 206 28.52 -11.90 7.66
C ILE A 206 30.02 -11.70 7.46
N ASN A 207 30.54 -10.48 7.61
CA ASN A 207 31.97 -10.21 7.50
C ASN A 207 32.79 -10.66 8.72
N ASN A 208 32.17 -11.00 9.84
CA ASN A 208 32.85 -11.48 11.05
C ASN A 208 32.84 -13.02 11.20
N ASP A 209 31.95 -13.73 10.49
CA ASP A 209 31.77 -15.19 10.65
C ASP A 209 32.38 -16.04 9.51
N VAL A 210 33.25 -15.45 8.65
CA VAL A 210 33.93 -16.20 7.58
C VAL A 210 35.23 -16.90 8.08
N LEU A 211 35.39 -17.11 9.37
CA LEU A 211 36.53 -17.86 9.92
C LEU A 211 36.19 -19.05 10.84
N GLU A 212 34.96 -19.53 10.86
CA GLU A 212 34.72 -20.87 11.45
C GLU A 212 33.67 -21.61 10.62
N SER A 213 34.18 -22.66 9.95
CA SER A 213 33.42 -23.73 9.34
C SER A 213 32.53 -24.39 10.38
N ASP A 214 31.21 -24.49 10.14
CA ASP A 214 30.58 -25.78 10.26
C ASP A 214 29.19 -25.81 9.59
N ASP A 215 28.98 -26.91 8.87
CA ASP A 215 27.71 -27.32 8.29
C ASP A 215 26.66 -27.50 9.39
N THR A 216 25.74 -26.55 9.52
CA THR A 216 24.46 -26.83 10.15
C THR A 216 23.34 -26.24 9.31
N LEU A 217 22.66 -27.16 8.68
CA LEU A 217 21.36 -27.01 8.03
C LEU A 217 20.45 -26.17 8.92
N ILE A 218 20.11 -24.98 8.44
CA ILE A 218 19.01 -24.22 9.01
C ILE A 218 17.75 -24.92 8.49
N GLU A 219 17.17 -25.75 9.34
CA GLU A 219 15.82 -26.25 9.14
C GLU A 219 14.90 -25.03 9.02
N GLU A 220 14.32 -24.88 7.86
CA GLU A 220 13.20 -24.02 7.60
C GLU A 220 12.04 -24.51 8.49
N SER A 221 11.80 -23.82 9.58
CA SER A 221 10.54 -23.96 10.28
C SER A 221 9.49 -23.16 9.51
N ASP A 222 9.03 -23.72 8.41
CA ASP A 222 7.75 -23.39 7.80
C ASP A 222 6.66 -23.87 8.77
N ALA A 223 6.34 -23.03 9.73
CA ALA A 223 5.07 -23.13 10.42
C ALA A 223 4.01 -22.57 9.47
N ASP A 224 3.67 -23.40 8.48
CA ASP A 224 2.48 -23.28 7.67
C ASP A 224 1.30 -23.71 8.56
N GLU A 225 0.80 -22.80 9.39
CA GLU A 225 -0.54 -22.93 9.96
C GLU A 225 -1.55 -22.57 8.85
N SER A 226 -1.72 -23.52 7.94
CA SER A 226 -2.96 -23.67 7.19
C SER A 226 -4.02 -24.12 8.20
N GLU A 227 -4.74 -23.17 8.78
CA GLU A 227 -6.03 -23.48 9.39
C GLU A 227 -6.95 -23.97 8.26
N ASP A 228 -7.05 -25.30 8.18
CA ASP A 228 -8.15 -25.97 7.51
C ASP A 228 -9.44 -25.45 8.10
N PHE A 229 -10.10 -24.58 7.34
CA PHE A 229 -11.47 -24.17 7.60
C PHE A 229 -12.36 -25.37 7.27
N ASP A 230 -12.51 -26.26 8.27
CA ASP A 230 -13.48 -27.36 8.23
C ASP A 230 -14.87 -26.71 8.16
N SER A 231 -15.46 -26.82 6.96
CA SER A 231 -16.83 -26.44 6.68
C SER A 231 -17.78 -27.46 7.33
N THR A 232 -18.01 -27.32 8.63
CA THR A 232 -19.21 -27.86 9.24
C THR A 232 -20.30 -26.84 9.12
N ASP A 233 -21.18 -27.07 8.15
CA ASP A 233 -22.50 -26.49 8.03
C ASP A 233 -23.23 -26.57 9.40
N SER A 234 -23.23 -25.48 10.13
CA SER A 234 -24.24 -25.20 11.12
C SER A 234 -25.02 -23.98 10.64
N GLU A 235 -26.17 -24.26 10.06
CA GLU A 235 -27.20 -23.26 9.77
C GLU A 235 -27.48 -22.47 11.05
N ILE A 236 -26.85 -21.29 11.19
CA ILE A 236 -27.26 -20.31 12.20
C ILE A 236 -28.43 -19.58 11.58
N ASP A 237 -29.63 -19.88 12.09
CA ASP A 237 -30.86 -19.17 11.78
C ASP A 237 -30.65 -17.68 12.06
N PRO A 238 -30.77 -16.78 11.08
CA PRO A 238 -30.55 -15.34 11.29
C PRO A 238 -31.59 -14.67 12.19
N PHE A 239 -32.58 -15.42 12.70
CA PHE A 239 -33.66 -14.91 13.57
C PHE A 239 -33.43 -15.13 15.07
N ASP A 240 -32.35 -15.78 15.51
CA ASP A 240 -32.09 -16.01 16.95
C ASP A 240 -31.18 -14.93 17.59
N LEU A 241 -31.25 -13.71 17.07
CA LEU A 241 -30.78 -12.51 17.80
C LEU A 241 -31.99 -12.01 18.60
N GLY A 242 -32.15 -12.51 19.82
CA GLY A 242 -33.23 -12.14 20.76
C GLY A 242 -33.36 -10.63 20.95
N ILE A 243 -34.00 -9.97 20.01
CA ILE A 243 -34.50 -8.61 20.15
C ILE A 243 -35.92 -8.78 20.70
N ASP A 244 -36.03 -8.67 22.01
CA ASP A 244 -37.32 -8.54 22.73
C ASP A 244 -38.00 -7.25 22.25
N MET A 245 -38.96 -7.40 21.34
CA MET A 245 -39.88 -6.33 20.94
C MET A 245 -40.95 -6.26 22.01
N GLY A 246 -40.67 -5.48 23.05
CA GLY A 246 -41.67 -5.16 24.06
C GLY A 246 -42.92 -4.57 23.42
N ASP A 247 -44.02 -5.28 23.54
CA ASP A 247 -45.37 -4.78 23.26
C ASP A 247 -45.69 -3.67 24.28
N GLU A 248 -45.75 -2.41 23.82
CA GLU A 248 -46.43 -1.35 24.55
C GLU A 248 -47.85 -1.23 24.02
N GLU A 249 -48.78 -1.50 24.94
CA GLU A 249 -50.23 -1.16 24.81
C GLU A 249 -50.45 0.37 24.83
#